data_8d424e1c4e4fcab02ef8d67ac11a7f80
#
_entry.id   8d424e1c4e4fcab02ef8d67ac11a7f80
#
_cell.length_a   1.000
_cell.length_b   1.000
_cell.length_c   1.000
_cell.angle_alpha   90.00
_cell.angle_beta   90.00
_cell.angle_gamma   90.00
#
_symmetry.space_group_name_H-M   'P 1'
#
loop_
_entity.id
_entity.type
_entity.pdbx_description
1 polymer ?
#
loop_
_entity_poly.entity_id
_entity_poly.type
_entity_poly.pdbx_seq_one_letter_code
_entity_poly.pdbx_strand_id
1 'polypeptide(L)'
;QQPGMLPAGQSLLKAALKKDILLSYPYETMEPFLQMIREAAGDPHVVSIRITIYRLARKAKLVEYLCAAAENGKDVTVLIELRARFDEQNNIDWSERLEEAGCKIIYGFEDYKVHSKICLITRQDRAGLRYITQVGTGNYNEKTAAQYTDVSLITSNEQIGMDAGAF
;
A
#
# COMPACT_ATOMS: atom_id res chain seq x y z
N GLN A 1 -26.47 7.03 -6.92
CA GLN A 1 -25.03 7.35 -6.71
C GLN A 1 -24.33 6.06 -6.35
N GLN A 2 -23.43 5.58 -7.19
CA GLN A 2 -22.57 4.43 -6.87
C GLN A 2 -21.65 4.81 -5.71
N PRO A 3 -21.59 4.02 -4.63
CA PRO A 3 -20.68 4.28 -3.53
C PRO A 3 -19.25 4.00 -4.02
N GLY A 4 -18.38 4.98 -3.96
CA GLY A 4 -16.95 4.79 -4.17
C GLY A 4 -16.28 5.58 -5.30
N MET A 5 -17.02 6.12 -6.24
CA MET A 5 -16.40 6.95 -7.28
C MET A 5 -16.05 8.34 -6.74
N LEU A 6 -14.76 8.60 -6.59
CA LEU A 6 -14.28 9.97 -6.40
C LEU A 6 -14.38 10.75 -7.72
N PRO A 7 -14.78 12.03 -7.67
CA PRO A 7 -14.75 12.87 -8.86
C PRO A 7 -13.35 12.91 -9.47
N ALA A 8 -13.28 12.86 -10.80
CA ALA A 8 -12.02 12.96 -11.52
C ALA A 8 -11.24 14.22 -11.08
N GLY A 9 -9.97 14.05 -10.70
CA GLY A 9 -9.08 15.12 -10.30
C GLY A 9 -9.00 15.40 -8.78
N GLN A 10 -9.72 14.67 -7.93
CA GLN A 10 -9.53 14.78 -6.48
C GLN A 10 -8.38 13.89 -6.00
N SER A 11 -7.55 14.44 -5.08
CA SER A 11 -6.52 13.69 -4.39
C SER A 11 -7.13 12.64 -3.48
N LEU A 12 -6.81 11.37 -3.69
CA LEU A 12 -7.24 10.25 -2.87
C LEU A 12 -6.68 10.33 -1.45
N LEU A 13 -5.45 10.77 -1.31
CA LEU A 13 -4.80 10.97 -0.04
C LEU A 13 -5.56 12.01 0.81
N LYS A 14 -5.94 13.15 0.20
CA LYS A 14 -6.73 14.18 0.87
C LYS A 14 -8.16 13.73 1.15
N ALA A 15 -8.76 12.94 0.27
CA ALA A 15 -10.08 12.38 0.49
C ALA A 15 -10.09 11.40 1.66
N ALA A 16 -9.07 10.53 1.77
CA ALA A 16 -8.92 9.58 2.87
C ALA A 16 -8.73 10.26 4.24
N LEU A 17 -8.15 11.46 4.27
CA LEU A 17 -8.04 12.26 5.50
C LEU A 17 -9.39 12.81 5.99
N LYS A 18 -10.39 12.87 5.13
CA LYS A 18 -11.72 13.41 5.45
C LYS A 18 -12.77 12.35 5.73
N LYS A 19 -12.68 11.21 5.06
CA LYS A 19 -13.65 10.11 5.19
C LYS A 19 -13.04 8.78 4.81
N ASP A 20 -13.62 7.71 5.32
CA ASP A 20 -13.26 6.36 4.92
C ASP A 20 -13.67 6.08 3.48
N ILE A 21 -12.84 5.31 2.78
CA ILE A 21 -13.06 4.88 1.39
C ILE A 21 -13.08 3.36 1.36
N LEU A 22 -14.18 2.79 0.86
CA LEU A 22 -14.32 1.36 0.66
C LEU A 22 -14.18 1.04 -0.83
N LEU A 23 -13.27 0.14 -1.16
CA LEU A 23 -13.05 -0.37 -2.52
C LEU A 23 -13.46 -1.84 -2.58
N SER A 24 -14.13 -2.24 -3.65
CA SER A 24 -14.56 -3.63 -3.87
C SER A 24 -14.06 -4.12 -5.24
N TYR A 25 -13.25 -5.17 -5.22
CA TYR A 25 -12.74 -5.81 -6.43
C TYR A 25 -13.62 -7.03 -6.78
N PRO A 26 -13.81 -7.40 -8.05
CA PRO A 26 -13.29 -6.80 -9.28
C PRO A 26 -14.12 -5.62 -9.83
N TYR A 27 -15.12 -5.15 -9.12
CA TYR A 27 -15.99 -4.05 -9.57
C TYR A 27 -15.25 -2.71 -9.65
N GLU A 28 -14.19 -2.58 -8.86
CA GLU A 28 -13.29 -1.44 -8.89
C GLU A 28 -11.86 -1.93 -9.17
N THR A 29 -11.07 -1.12 -9.88
CA THR A 29 -9.68 -1.42 -10.19
C THR A 29 -8.79 -1.12 -8.98
N MET A 30 -7.55 -1.64 -8.99
CA MET A 30 -6.52 -1.22 -8.02
C MET A 30 -6.01 0.21 -8.27
N GLU A 31 -6.44 0.86 -9.34
CA GLU A 31 -5.97 2.20 -9.72
C GLU A 31 -6.14 3.25 -8.59
N PRO A 32 -7.25 3.31 -7.84
CA PRO A 32 -7.37 4.23 -6.71
C PRO A 32 -6.29 4.02 -5.64
N PHE A 33 -5.96 2.77 -5.32
CA PHE A 33 -4.90 2.46 -4.36
C PHE A 33 -3.52 2.85 -4.90
N LEU A 34 -3.23 2.51 -6.15
CA LEU A 34 -1.98 2.89 -6.81
C LEU A 34 -1.82 4.40 -6.91
N GLN A 35 -2.90 5.11 -7.21
CA GLN A 35 -2.91 6.57 -7.21
C GLN A 35 -2.58 7.14 -5.83
N MET A 36 -3.12 6.57 -4.77
CA MET A 36 -2.83 6.98 -3.39
C MET A 36 -1.34 6.84 -3.06
N ILE A 37 -0.71 5.74 -3.45
CA ILE A 37 0.74 5.54 -3.25
C ILE A 37 1.55 6.52 -4.10
N ARG A 38 1.16 6.75 -5.34
CA ARG A 38 1.79 7.74 -6.21
C ARG A 38 1.73 9.15 -5.61
N GLU A 39 0.58 9.55 -5.10
CA GLU A 39 0.40 10.84 -4.42
C GLU A 39 1.26 10.92 -3.15
N ALA A 40 1.30 9.85 -2.36
CA ALA A 40 2.13 9.79 -1.16
C ALA A 40 3.63 9.93 -1.47
N ALA A 41 4.09 9.35 -2.58
CA ALA A 41 5.47 9.47 -3.02
C ALA A 41 5.90 10.92 -3.30
N GLY A 42 4.97 11.76 -3.77
CA GLY A 42 5.22 13.18 -4.09
C GLY A 42 4.79 14.16 -3.00
N ASP A 43 4.03 13.74 -1.99
CA ASP A 43 3.54 14.64 -0.94
C ASP A 43 4.66 14.98 0.05
N PRO A 44 5.05 16.28 0.20
CA PRO A 44 6.13 16.67 1.10
C PRO A 44 5.81 16.43 2.57
N HIS A 45 4.56 16.23 2.94
CA HIS A 45 4.14 15.93 4.31
C HIS A 45 4.14 14.45 4.66
N VAL A 46 4.22 13.55 3.66
CA VAL A 46 4.35 12.12 3.90
C VAL A 46 5.77 11.82 4.36
N VAL A 47 5.89 11.17 5.52
CA VAL A 47 7.18 10.82 6.14
C VAL A 47 7.51 9.35 5.99
N SER A 48 6.52 8.46 5.99
CA SER A 48 6.75 7.03 5.84
C SER A 48 5.60 6.30 5.15
N ILE A 49 5.96 5.18 4.52
CA ILE A 49 5.03 4.20 3.95
C ILE A 49 5.46 2.82 4.44
N ARG A 50 4.55 2.09 5.06
CA ARG A 50 4.75 0.70 5.47
C ARG A 50 3.70 -0.17 4.79
N ILE A 51 4.13 -1.23 4.14
CA ILE A 51 3.25 -2.08 3.35
C ILE A 51 3.62 -3.55 3.47
N THR A 52 2.62 -4.44 3.54
CA THR A 52 2.80 -5.88 3.43
C THR A 52 2.53 -6.32 2.00
N ILE A 53 3.44 -7.08 1.40
CA ILE A 53 3.33 -7.56 0.03
C ILE A 53 3.51 -9.07 0.01
N TYR A 54 2.57 -9.78 -0.61
CA TYR A 54 2.62 -11.23 -0.78
C TYR A 54 3.09 -11.63 -2.17
N ARG A 55 2.55 -10.98 -3.18
CA ARG A 55 2.88 -11.23 -4.60
C ARG A 55 2.78 -9.94 -5.39
N LEU A 56 3.76 -9.71 -6.23
CA LEU A 56 3.75 -8.62 -7.21
C LEU A 56 4.13 -9.15 -8.59
N ALA A 57 3.57 -8.53 -9.64
CA ALA A 57 4.06 -8.72 -10.98
C ALA A 57 5.42 -8.01 -11.15
N ARG A 58 6.31 -8.60 -11.98
CA ARG A 58 7.69 -8.11 -12.19
C ARG A 58 7.80 -6.62 -12.55
N LYS A 59 6.80 -6.08 -13.25
CA LYS A 59 6.71 -4.67 -13.66
C LYS A 59 5.52 -3.96 -13.00
N ALA A 60 5.21 -4.31 -11.74
CA ALA A 60 4.10 -3.69 -11.05
C ALA A 60 4.35 -2.19 -10.83
N LYS A 61 3.35 -1.37 -11.14
CA LYS A 61 3.38 0.07 -10.86
C LYS A 61 3.62 0.37 -9.39
N LEU A 62 3.13 -0.49 -8.49
CA LEU A 62 3.33 -0.36 -7.05
C LEU A 62 4.83 -0.31 -6.69
N VAL A 63 5.65 -1.19 -7.27
CA VAL A 63 7.11 -1.17 -7.06
C VAL A 63 7.71 0.16 -7.47
N GLU A 64 7.36 0.67 -8.65
CA GLU A 64 7.86 1.95 -9.14
C GLU A 64 7.46 3.13 -8.25
N TYR A 65 6.23 3.14 -7.75
CA TYR A 65 5.77 4.20 -6.85
C TYR A 65 6.42 4.13 -5.47
N LEU A 66 6.66 2.94 -4.94
CA LEU A 66 7.40 2.76 -3.68
C LEU A 66 8.87 3.17 -3.84
N CYS A 67 9.50 2.83 -4.95
CA CYS A 67 10.84 3.29 -5.29
C CYS A 67 10.90 4.83 -5.35
N ALA A 68 9.95 5.45 -6.06
CA ALA A 68 9.86 6.91 -6.15
C ALA A 68 9.70 7.56 -4.76
N ALA A 69 8.90 6.97 -3.88
CA ALA A 69 8.75 7.45 -2.50
C ALA A 69 10.08 7.42 -1.74
N ALA A 70 10.81 6.30 -1.80
CA ALA A 70 12.11 6.18 -1.15
C ALA A 70 13.16 7.15 -1.72
N GLU A 71 13.20 7.29 -3.03
CA GLU A 71 14.07 8.24 -3.73
C GLU A 71 13.74 9.70 -3.38
N ASN A 72 12.48 10.00 -3.07
CA ASN A 72 12.04 11.30 -2.57
C ASN A 72 12.26 11.50 -1.05
N GLY A 73 12.99 10.60 -0.40
CA GLY A 73 13.34 10.72 1.01
C GLY A 73 12.32 10.22 2.01
N LYS A 74 11.26 9.50 1.56
CA LYS A 74 10.30 8.86 2.47
C LYS A 74 10.92 7.59 3.07
N ASP A 75 10.56 7.29 4.32
CA ASP A 75 10.91 6.02 4.95
C ASP A 75 9.94 4.93 4.48
N VAL A 76 10.38 4.09 3.54
CA VAL A 76 9.56 3.02 2.95
C VAL A 76 10.01 1.68 3.51
N THR A 77 9.10 0.97 4.14
CA THR A 77 9.33 -0.37 4.68
C THR A 77 8.34 -1.34 4.04
N VAL A 78 8.87 -2.41 3.47
CA VAL A 78 8.10 -3.46 2.79
C VAL A 78 8.30 -4.77 3.52
N LEU A 79 7.21 -5.34 4.04
CA LEU A 79 7.18 -6.68 4.60
C LEU A 79 6.79 -7.68 3.51
N ILE A 80 7.67 -8.65 3.27
CA ILE A 80 7.48 -9.69 2.25
C ILE A 80 7.25 -11.03 2.92
N GLU A 81 6.19 -11.75 2.52
CA GLU A 81 6.01 -13.14 2.87
C GLU A 81 6.55 -14.05 1.75
N LEU A 82 7.56 -14.87 2.07
CA LEU A 82 8.29 -15.69 1.10
C LEU A 82 7.59 -17.00 0.66
N ARG A 83 6.35 -17.24 1.08
CA ARG A 83 5.67 -18.54 0.86
C ARG A 83 5.22 -18.84 -0.57
N ALA A 84 5.45 -17.99 -1.53
CA ALA A 84 5.09 -18.25 -2.92
C ALA A 84 6.18 -19.06 -3.64
N ARG A 85 6.22 -20.38 -3.44
CA ARG A 85 7.18 -21.31 -4.04
C ARG A 85 7.28 -21.28 -5.59
N PHE A 86 6.33 -20.63 -6.26
CA PHE A 86 6.26 -20.61 -7.73
C PHE A 86 6.75 -19.31 -8.38
N ASP A 87 7.18 -18.32 -7.60
CA ASP A 87 7.52 -16.98 -8.10
C ASP A 87 8.78 -16.39 -7.44
N GLU A 88 9.69 -17.27 -6.96
CA GLU A 88 10.88 -16.85 -6.21
C GLU A 88 11.75 -15.86 -6.98
N GLN A 89 12.01 -16.10 -8.26
CA GLN A 89 12.84 -15.22 -9.06
C GLN A 89 12.20 -13.84 -9.25
N ASN A 90 10.89 -13.78 -9.48
CA ASN A 90 10.16 -12.53 -9.62
C ASN A 90 10.14 -11.73 -8.31
N ASN A 91 10.00 -12.41 -7.17
CA ASN A 91 10.07 -11.79 -5.84
C ASN A 91 11.47 -11.25 -5.54
N ILE A 92 12.53 -11.95 -5.96
CA ILE A 92 13.92 -11.49 -5.83
C ILE A 92 14.13 -10.22 -6.67
N ASP A 93 13.72 -10.23 -7.94
CA ASP A 93 13.94 -9.12 -8.86
C ASP A 93 13.31 -7.80 -8.36
N TRP A 94 12.07 -7.84 -7.88
CA TRP A 94 11.44 -6.61 -7.40
C TRP A 94 11.89 -6.20 -5.99
N SER A 95 12.28 -7.14 -5.13
CA SER A 95 12.85 -6.80 -3.82
C SER A 95 14.21 -6.12 -3.95
N GLU A 96 15.07 -6.59 -4.84
CA GLU A 96 16.34 -5.94 -5.17
C GLU A 96 16.11 -4.51 -5.69
N ARG A 97 15.14 -4.33 -6.58
CA ARG A 97 14.77 -3.01 -7.10
C ARG A 97 14.36 -2.04 -5.99
N LEU A 98 13.56 -2.51 -5.01
CA LEU A 98 13.14 -1.71 -3.86
C LEU A 98 14.33 -1.36 -2.95
N GLU A 99 15.21 -2.31 -2.66
CA GLU A 99 16.41 -2.08 -1.85
C GLU A 99 17.36 -1.07 -2.50
N GLU A 100 17.58 -1.16 -3.80
CA GLU A 100 18.39 -0.21 -4.56
C GLU A 100 17.83 1.22 -4.49
N ALA A 101 16.51 1.37 -4.44
CA ALA A 101 15.85 2.67 -4.28
C ALA A 101 15.92 3.23 -2.85
N GLY A 102 16.35 2.41 -1.87
CA GLY A 102 16.46 2.80 -0.47
C GLY A 102 15.33 2.30 0.44
N CYS A 103 14.45 1.42 -0.05
CA CYS A 103 13.43 0.79 0.77
C CYS A 103 14.04 -0.21 1.74
N LYS A 104 13.46 -0.30 2.94
CA LYS A 104 13.77 -1.37 3.90
C LYS A 104 12.90 -2.58 3.61
N ILE A 105 13.52 -3.75 3.45
CA ILE A 105 12.81 -5.00 3.22
C ILE A 105 12.89 -5.85 4.48
N ILE A 106 11.73 -6.32 4.95
CA ILE A 106 11.62 -7.25 6.06
C ILE A 106 10.97 -8.53 5.53
N TYR A 107 11.65 -9.66 5.75
CA TYR A 107 11.12 -10.97 5.39
C TYR A 107 10.37 -11.57 6.58
N GLY A 108 9.10 -11.94 6.37
CA GLY A 108 8.26 -12.56 7.40
C GLY A 108 8.70 -14.00 7.68
N PHE A 109 8.63 -14.41 8.95
CA PHE A 109 8.96 -15.77 9.38
C PHE A 109 7.85 -16.78 9.04
N GLU A 110 8.24 -18.03 8.75
CA GLU A 110 7.32 -19.09 8.31
C GLU A 110 6.20 -19.44 9.32
N ASP A 111 6.40 -19.16 10.61
CA ASP A 111 5.49 -19.55 11.68
C ASP A 111 4.32 -18.59 11.93
N TYR A 112 4.36 -17.38 11.38
CA TYR A 112 3.32 -16.39 11.52
C TYR A 112 2.64 -16.09 10.19
N LYS A 113 1.47 -16.70 9.98
CA LYS A 113 0.59 -16.35 8.85
C LYS A 113 -0.07 -15.01 9.11
N VAL A 114 0.56 -13.93 8.69
CA VAL A 114 -0.09 -12.63 8.65
C VAL A 114 -0.93 -12.54 7.37
N HIS A 115 -2.18 -12.93 7.42
CA HIS A 115 -3.10 -12.80 6.28
C HIS A 115 -3.53 -11.37 5.99
N SER A 116 -3.19 -10.43 6.85
CA SER A 116 -3.60 -9.04 6.72
C SER A 116 -2.76 -8.30 5.69
N LYS A 117 -3.40 -7.78 4.66
CA LYS A 117 -2.82 -6.88 3.66
C LYS A 117 -3.02 -5.46 4.18
N ILE A 118 -1.94 -4.86 4.64
CA ILE A 118 -1.97 -3.54 5.29
C ILE A 118 -1.01 -2.61 4.56
N CYS A 119 -1.46 -1.40 4.31
CA CYS A 119 -0.62 -0.28 3.91
C CYS A 119 -0.86 0.87 4.89
N LEU A 120 0.20 1.36 5.52
CA LEU A 120 0.17 2.49 6.43
C LEU A 120 1.00 3.63 5.86
N ILE A 121 0.34 4.77 5.61
CA ILE A 121 0.99 6.02 5.22
C ILE A 121 0.96 6.95 6.42
N THR A 122 2.12 7.42 6.87
CA THR A 122 2.24 8.41 7.92
C THR A 122 2.52 9.78 7.31
N ARG A 123 1.72 10.75 7.66
CA ARG A 123 1.80 12.13 7.21
C ARG A 123 1.99 13.05 8.40
N GLN A 124 2.90 14.00 8.29
CA GLN A 124 3.14 15.04 9.30
C GLN A 124 2.85 16.41 8.70
N ASP A 125 1.94 17.13 9.33
CA ASP A 125 1.63 18.51 9.00
C ASP A 125 1.65 19.39 10.27
N ARG A 126 1.20 20.64 10.17
CA ARG A 126 1.16 21.57 11.31
C ARG A 126 0.24 21.09 12.45
N ALA A 127 -0.74 20.23 12.17
CA ALA A 127 -1.66 19.66 13.15
C ALA A 127 -1.06 18.44 13.87
N GLY A 128 0.09 17.91 13.42
CA GLY A 128 0.76 16.75 13.97
C GLY A 128 0.81 15.56 13.03
N LEU A 129 1.00 14.37 13.59
CA LEU A 129 1.02 13.12 12.82
C LEU A 129 -0.38 12.67 12.45
N ARG A 130 -0.55 12.24 11.22
CA ARG A 130 -1.77 11.61 10.72
C ARG A 130 -1.45 10.31 10.01
N TYR A 131 -2.32 9.33 10.16
CA TYR A 131 -2.20 8.02 9.57
C TYR A 131 -3.29 7.80 8.53
N ILE A 132 -2.90 7.25 7.38
CA ILE A 132 -3.83 6.75 6.37
C ILE A 132 -3.56 5.27 6.23
N THR A 133 -4.54 4.45 6.59
CA THR A 133 -4.42 3.00 6.63
C THR A 133 -5.32 2.39 5.56
N GLN A 134 -4.75 1.52 4.74
CA GLN A 134 -5.50 0.64 3.87
C GLN A 134 -5.39 -0.78 4.43
N VAL A 135 -6.54 -1.41 4.64
CA VAL A 135 -6.67 -2.80 5.06
C VAL A 135 -7.49 -3.53 4.02
N GLY A 136 -7.01 -4.67 3.55
CA GLY A 136 -7.71 -5.43 2.52
C GLY A 136 -7.62 -6.93 2.72
N THR A 137 -8.54 -7.65 2.08
CA THR A 137 -8.59 -9.11 2.06
C THR A 137 -7.77 -9.71 0.91
N GLY A 138 -7.53 -8.93 -0.16
CA GLY A 138 -6.82 -9.34 -1.37
C GLY A 138 -5.33 -9.00 -1.39
N ASN A 139 -4.61 -9.59 -2.32
CA ASN A 139 -3.22 -9.26 -2.59
C ASN A 139 -3.10 -7.99 -3.44
N TYR A 140 -2.02 -7.23 -3.28
CA TYR A 140 -1.68 -6.09 -4.14
C TYR A 140 -1.18 -6.56 -5.52
N ASN A 141 -1.97 -7.37 -6.22
CA ASN A 141 -1.66 -7.89 -7.54
C ASN A 141 -2.79 -7.57 -8.50
N GLU A 142 -2.51 -6.75 -9.52
CA GLU A 142 -3.48 -6.31 -10.51
C GLU A 142 -4.17 -7.47 -11.25
N LYS A 143 -3.44 -8.56 -11.50
CA LYS A 143 -4.00 -9.76 -12.16
C LYS A 143 -4.93 -10.54 -11.25
N THR A 144 -4.60 -10.66 -9.96
CA THR A 144 -5.40 -11.40 -8.97
C THR A 144 -6.66 -10.62 -8.61
N ALA A 145 -6.60 -9.30 -8.49
CA ALA A 145 -7.73 -8.43 -8.20
C ALA A 145 -8.84 -8.52 -9.29
N ALA A 146 -8.47 -8.85 -10.53
CA ALA A 146 -9.43 -9.04 -11.62
C ALA A 146 -10.20 -10.39 -11.54
N GLN A 147 -9.72 -11.36 -10.76
CA GLN A 147 -10.26 -12.72 -10.70
C GLN A 147 -11.10 -13.01 -9.46
N TYR A 148 -10.90 -12.29 -8.37
CA TYR A 148 -11.53 -12.53 -7.07
C TYR A 148 -12.24 -11.28 -6.56
N THR A 149 -13.33 -11.49 -5.82
CA THR A 149 -14.01 -10.41 -5.11
C THR A 149 -13.26 -10.12 -3.80
N ASP A 150 -12.57 -9.00 -3.74
CA ASP A 150 -11.84 -8.53 -2.59
C ASP A 150 -12.38 -7.19 -2.11
N VAL A 151 -12.27 -6.92 -0.82
CA VAL A 151 -12.68 -5.67 -0.20
C VAL A 151 -11.48 -4.98 0.43
N SER A 152 -11.38 -3.68 0.23
CA SER A 152 -10.33 -2.85 0.77
C SER A 152 -10.91 -1.60 1.41
N LEU A 153 -10.51 -1.31 2.64
CA LEU A 153 -10.86 -0.10 3.38
C LEU A 153 -9.67 0.84 3.43
N ILE A 154 -9.87 2.09 3.04
CA ILE A 154 -8.91 3.18 3.24
C ILE A 154 -9.49 4.13 4.28
N THR A 155 -8.79 4.32 5.38
CA THR A 155 -9.28 5.11 6.52
C THR A 155 -8.17 5.97 7.13
N SER A 156 -8.54 7.11 7.69
CA SER A 156 -7.68 7.94 8.53
C SER A 156 -8.00 7.80 10.02
N ASN A 157 -8.73 6.76 10.43
CA ASN A 157 -9.00 6.49 11.84
C ASN A 157 -7.68 6.30 12.60
N GLU A 158 -7.46 7.13 13.62
CA GLU A 158 -6.20 7.19 14.37
C GLU A 158 -5.88 5.87 15.07
N GLN A 159 -6.88 5.23 15.67
CA GLN A 159 -6.69 3.94 16.37
C GLN A 159 -6.27 2.84 15.40
N ILE A 160 -6.91 2.75 14.24
CA ILE A 160 -6.54 1.78 13.20
C ILE A 160 -5.12 2.03 12.70
N GLY A 161 -4.73 3.31 12.52
CA GLY A 161 -3.37 3.68 12.14
C GLY A 161 -2.33 3.30 13.18
N MET A 162 -2.63 3.51 14.46
CA MET A 162 -1.75 3.13 15.57
C MET A 162 -1.61 1.60 15.67
N ASP A 163 -2.70 0.86 15.54
CA ASP A 163 -2.70 -0.61 15.57
C ASP A 163 -1.91 -1.18 14.37
N ALA A 164 -2.07 -0.60 13.18
CA ALA A 164 -1.29 -0.98 12.00
C ALA A 164 0.21 -0.68 12.17
N GLY A 165 0.56 0.43 12.84
CA GLY A 165 1.94 0.81 13.13
C GLY A 165 2.64 -0.10 14.15
N ALA A 166 1.88 -0.79 15.01
CA ALA A 166 2.39 -1.75 15.98
C ALA A 166 2.74 -3.12 15.36
N PHE A 167 2.31 -3.36 14.14
CA PHE A 167 2.65 -4.54 13.38
C PHE A 167 4.07 -4.41 12.82
#